data_0ba12437839490e564333191ea9de563
#
_entry.id   0ba12437839490e564333191ea9de563
#
_cell.length_a   1.000
_cell.length_b   1.000
_cell.length_c   1.000
_cell.angle_alpha   90.00
_cell.angle_beta   90.00
_cell.angle_gamma   90.00
#
_symmetry.space_group_name_H-M   'P 1'
#
loop_
_entity.id
_entity.type
_entity.pdbx_description
1 polymer ?
#
loop_
_entity_poly.entity_id
_entity_poly.type
_entity_poly.pdbx_seq_one_letter_code
_entity_poly.pdbx_strand_id
1 'polypeptide(L)'
;MKLFDLNFDCAIFDMDGTLLDSMEMWHTASDKYLVSKGKIPEKNLWDKVKWLNMTETVGYLISKYGLSEDETGDKPKDKIEDDFEKKSEAMSEKKSSKADEIQKEILRQIQDEYENNLQLKDGAEELLKTLNENKIPCILATATDRSCVIPCVKRLGIEKYFSAIITCLDLNTSKSKPLIFEKAAELGNSTPENSLVFEDALHALRTAHNAGFKTCAVYDKSDEEKTEPPETDWHRILKIADAKVKSLKEVCANLK
;
A
#
# COMPACT_ATOMS: atom_id res chain seq x y z
N MET A 1 1.35 16.72 22.39
CA MET A 1 2.65 16.66 21.69
C MET A 1 2.65 17.64 20.54
N LYS A 2 3.79 18.13 20.11
CA LYS A 2 3.92 19.09 19.03
C LYS A 2 5.00 18.62 18.03
N LEU A 3 4.68 18.58 16.75
CA LEU A 3 5.63 18.40 15.65
C LEU A 3 5.66 19.67 14.83
N PHE A 4 6.84 20.34 14.72
CA PHE A 4 6.93 21.70 14.18
C PHE A 4 5.93 22.62 14.88
N ASP A 5 4.93 23.13 14.17
CA ASP A 5 3.84 23.95 14.72
C ASP A 5 2.50 23.22 14.89
N LEU A 6 2.46 21.90 14.64
CA LEU A 6 1.26 21.07 14.73
C LEU A 6 1.13 20.43 16.13
N ASN A 7 0.10 20.81 16.89
CA ASN A 7 -0.25 20.11 18.12
C ASN A 7 -1.10 18.90 17.81
N PHE A 8 -0.85 17.74 18.45
CA PHE A 8 -1.64 16.52 18.29
C PHE A 8 -1.61 15.68 19.56
N ASP A 9 -2.61 14.86 19.76
CA ASP A 9 -2.76 13.92 20.87
C ASP A 9 -2.96 12.47 20.42
N CYS A 10 -3.02 12.21 19.10
CA CYS A 10 -3.04 10.90 18.48
C CYS A 10 -2.18 10.90 17.21
N ALA A 11 -1.42 9.82 16.99
CA ALA A 11 -0.63 9.60 15.79
C ALA A 11 -1.19 8.40 15.00
N ILE A 12 -1.53 8.62 13.74
CA ILE A 12 -2.06 7.61 12.84
C ILE A 12 -1.02 7.36 11.75
N PHE A 13 -0.61 6.12 11.61
CA PHE A 13 0.43 5.72 10.67
C PHE A 13 -0.12 4.87 9.54
N ASP A 14 0.24 5.18 8.32
CA ASP A 14 0.30 4.18 7.28
C ASP A 14 1.48 3.23 7.51
N MET A 15 1.48 2.08 6.81
CA MET A 15 2.50 1.07 6.92
C MET A 15 3.50 1.13 5.76
N ASP A 16 3.02 0.94 4.55
CA ASP A 16 3.83 0.74 3.35
C ASP A 16 4.32 2.06 2.76
N GLY A 17 5.64 2.23 2.60
CA GLY A 17 6.20 3.51 2.19
C GLY A 17 6.28 4.56 3.31
N THR A 18 5.59 4.33 4.44
CA THR A 18 5.60 5.23 5.62
C THR A 18 6.45 4.68 6.77
N LEU A 19 6.07 3.54 7.36
CA LEU A 19 6.85 2.87 8.40
C LEU A 19 7.80 1.81 7.84
N LEU A 20 7.42 1.14 6.73
CA LEU A 20 8.20 0.11 6.06
C LEU A 20 8.83 0.62 4.77
N ASP A 21 10.05 0.18 4.48
CA ASP A 21 10.69 0.32 3.16
C ASP A 21 10.20 -0.83 2.25
N SER A 22 8.94 -0.75 1.85
CA SER A 22 8.21 -1.81 1.12
C SER A 22 7.85 -1.45 -0.31
N MET A 23 8.01 -0.19 -0.74
CA MET A 23 7.50 0.24 -2.04
C MET A 23 8.21 -0.43 -3.22
N GLU A 24 9.51 -0.74 -3.12
CA GLU A 24 10.21 -1.51 -4.15
C GLU A 24 9.62 -2.92 -4.32
N MET A 25 9.23 -3.57 -3.22
CA MET A 25 8.57 -4.88 -3.25
C MET A 25 7.24 -4.77 -4.01
N TRP A 26 6.38 -3.79 -3.66
CA TRP A 26 5.11 -3.56 -4.34
C TRP A 26 5.28 -3.28 -5.83
N HIS A 27 6.26 -2.44 -6.18
CA HIS A 27 6.56 -2.08 -7.56
C HIS A 27 7.02 -3.26 -8.41
N THR A 28 7.66 -4.25 -7.80
CA THR A 28 8.28 -5.38 -8.52
C THR A 28 7.52 -6.69 -8.35
N ALA A 29 6.45 -6.75 -7.54
CA ALA A 29 5.71 -7.99 -7.27
C ALA A 29 5.20 -8.68 -8.54
N SER A 30 4.54 -7.92 -9.43
CA SER A 30 4.05 -8.44 -10.71
C SER A 30 5.19 -8.85 -11.65
N ASP A 31 6.30 -8.11 -11.67
CA ASP A 31 7.48 -8.42 -12.46
C ASP A 31 8.13 -9.73 -12.00
N LYS A 32 8.35 -9.88 -10.69
CA LYS A 32 8.89 -11.10 -10.07
C LYS A 32 8.02 -12.31 -10.38
N TYR A 33 6.69 -12.14 -10.27
CA TYR A 33 5.75 -13.20 -10.64
C TYR A 33 5.91 -13.62 -12.11
N LEU A 34 5.90 -12.67 -13.06
CA LEU A 34 6.05 -12.96 -14.49
C LEU A 34 7.37 -13.65 -14.79
N VAL A 35 8.48 -13.17 -14.21
CA VAL A 35 9.81 -13.79 -14.37
C VAL A 35 9.79 -15.23 -13.85
N SER A 36 9.13 -15.53 -12.72
CA SER A 36 8.99 -16.89 -12.20
C SER A 36 8.23 -17.82 -13.14
N LYS A 37 7.41 -17.28 -14.04
CA LYS A 37 6.68 -18.01 -15.09
C LYS A 37 7.39 -17.98 -16.45
N GLY A 38 8.66 -17.55 -16.49
CA GLY A 38 9.44 -17.48 -17.73
C GLY A 38 8.97 -16.38 -18.70
N LYS A 39 8.18 -15.42 -18.24
CA LYS A 39 7.72 -14.28 -19.04
C LYS A 39 8.63 -13.07 -18.81
N ILE A 40 8.75 -12.22 -19.82
CA ILE A 40 9.49 -10.96 -19.72
C ILE A 40 8.50 -9.84 -19.43
N PRO A 41 8.58 -9.17 -18.26
CA PRO A 41 7.72 -8.04 -17.94
C PRO A 41 7.94 -6.89 -18.94
N GLU A 42 6.87 -6.18 -19.28
CA GLU A 42 7.02 -4.95 -20.05
C GLU A 42 7.68 -3.85 -19.18
N LYS A 43 8.40 -2.96 -19.83
CA LYS A 43 8.97 -1.80 -19.17
C LYS A 43 7.82 -0.98 -18.52
N ASN A 44 8.00 -0.61 -17.26
CA ASN A 44 7.01 0.15 -16.49
C ASN A 44 5.66 -0.58 -16.28
N LEU A 45 5.70 -1.91 -16.07
CA LEU A 45 4.49 -2.69 -15.73
C LEU A 45 3.74 -2.11 -14.53
N TRP A 46 4.48 -1.64 -13.50
CA TRP A 46 3.89 -0.99 -12.33
C TRP A 46 2.94 0.16 -12.71
N ASP A 47 3.29 1.02 -13.65
CA ASP A 47 2.44 2.14 -14.07
C ASP A 47 1.12 1.70 -14.70
N LYS A 48 1.04 0.45 -15.17
CA LYS A 48 -0.18 -0.15 -15.72
C LYS A 48 -1.09 -0.75 -14.64
N VAL A 49 -0.49 -1.23 -13.55
CA VAL A 49 -1.22 -2.00 -12.54
C VAL A 49 -1.40 -1.27 -11.21
N LYS A 50 -0.65 -0.22 -10.92
CA LYS A 50 -0.66 0.49 -9.62
C LYS A 50 -2.02 1.05 -9.18
N TRP A 51 -2.95 1.24 -10.11
CA TRP A 51 -4.31 1.72 -9.83
C TRP A 51 -5.37 0.61 -9.83
N LEU A 52 -4.96 -0.60 -10.17
CA LEU A 52 -5.82 -1.78 -10.24
C LEU A 52 -5.83 -2.47 -8.87
N ASN A 53 -6.97 -3.05 -8.50
CA ASN A 53 -6.99 -4.00 -7.40
C ASN A 53 -6.34 -5.33 -7.82
N MET A 54 -6.10 -6.24 -6.87
CA MET A 54 -5.39 -7.49 -7.15
C MET A 54 -6.08 -8.34 -8.23
N THR A 55 -7.40 -8.42 -8.22
CA THR A 55 -8.17 -9.18 -9.22
C THR A 55 -8.03 -8.57 -10.61
N GLU A 56 -8.10 -7.25 -10.72
CA GLU A 56 -7.89 -6.51 -11.96
C GLU A 56 -6.46 -6.66 -12.46
N THR A 57 -5.47 -6.58 -11.56
CA THR A 57 -4.05 -6.82 -11.88
C THR A 57 -3.86 -8.20 -12.47
N VAL A 58 -4.38 -9.24 -11.82
CA VAL A 58 -4.30 -10.62 -12.32
C VAL A 58 -4.97 -10.76 -13.68
N GLY A 59 -6.15 -10.15 -13.88
CA GLY A 59 -6.83 -10.12 -15.18
C GLY A 59 -5.98 -9.48 -16.28
N TYR A 60 -5.30 -8.37 -15.97
CA TYR A 60 -4.36 -7.73 -16.89
C TYR A 60 -3.20 -8.66 -17.24
N LEU A 61 -2.57 -9.29 -16.23
CA LEU A 61 -1.44 -10.20 -16.44
C LEU A 61 -1.82 -11.41 -17.30
N ILE A 62 -2.99 -12.03 -17.05
CA ILE A 62 -3.52 -13.15 -17.86
C ILE A 62 -3.69 -12.73 -19.30
N SER A 63 -4.39 -11.60 -19.54
CA SER A 63 -4.69 -11.10 -20.87
C SER A 63 -3.43 -10.72 -21.66
N LYS A 64 -2.50 -10.04 -20.99
CA LYS A 64 -1.29 -9.48 -21.63
C LYS A 64 -0.23 -10.53 -21.89
N TYR A 65 -0.04 -11.50 -20.97
CA TYR A 65 1.09 -12.43 -21.00
C TYR A 65 0.69 -13.88 -21.33
N GLY A 66 -0.58 -14.11 -21.64
CA GLY A 66 -1.06 -15.43 -22.04
C GLY A 66 -0.89 -16.48 -20.92
N LEU A 67 -1.22 -16.13 -19.66
CA LEU A 67 -1.08 -17.03 -18.51
C LEU A 67 -2.25 -18.03 -18.40
N SER A 68 -2.88 -18.40 -19.52
CA SER A 68 -3.94 -19.42 -19.59
C SER A 68 -3.35 -20.83 -19.68
N GLU A 69 -4.14 -21.87 -19.34
CA GLU A 69 -3.68 -23.27 -19.26
C GLU A 69 -3.25 -23.90 -20.60
N ASP A 70 -3.43 -23.25 -21.74
CA ASP A 70 -3.21 -23.84 -23.07
C ASP A 70 -1.82 -23.51 -23.62
N GLU A 71 -0.74 -23.90 -22.94
CA GLU A 71 0.58 -24.07 -23.58
C GLU A 71 0.88 -25.55 -23.86
N THR A 72 -0.06 -26.28 -24.46
CA THR A 72 0.26 -27.44 -25.32
C THR A 72 0.28 -26.90 -26.73
N GLY A 73 1.49 -26.75 -27.26
CA GLY A 73 1.82 -26.09 -28.51
C GLY A 73 0.86 -26.38 -29.66
N ASP A 74 -0.02 -25.45 -29.92
CA ASP A 74 -0.49 -25.20 -31.28
C ASP A 74 -1.02 -23.74 -31.36
N LYS A 75 -0.46 -22.99 -32.32
CA LYS A 75 -0.92 -21.63 -32.60
C LYS A 75 -2.31 -21.67 -33.20
N PRO A 76 -3.33 -21.00 -32.68
CA PRO A 76 -4.58 -20.84 -33.43
C PRO A 76 -4.35 -19.88 -34.60
N LYS A 77 -4.52 -20.43 -35.80
CA LYS A 77 -4.71 -19.64 -37.00
C LYS A 77 -6.06 -18.90 -36.93
N ASP A 78 -6.03 -17.66 -37.35
CA ASP A 78 -7.16 -16.79 -37.62
C ASP A 78 -8.49 -17.48 -37.92
N LYS A 79 -9.50 -17.25 -37.08
CA LYS A 79 -10.90 -17.04 -37.46
C LYS A 79 -11.67 -16.53 -36.25
N ILE A 80 -11.91 -15.25 -36.21
CA ILE A 80 -12.89 -14.58 -35.36
C ILE A 80 -14.14 -14.47 -36.19
N GLU A 81 -15.25 -15.06 -35.75
CA GLU A 81 -16.59 -14.50 -35.80
C GLU A 81 -17.61 -15.57 -35.33
N ASP A 82 -18.60 -15.12 -34.54
CA ASP A 82 -19.84 -15.79 -34.14
C ASP A 82 -19.75 -17.01 -33.17
N ASP A 83 -19.58 -16.72 -31.87
CA ASP A 83 -20.18 -17.52 -30.78
C ASP A 83 -19.86 -16.87 -29.40
N PHE A 84 -20.26 -15.61 -29.20
CA PHE A 84 -19.86 -14.84 -28.04
C PHE A 84 -20.58 -15.22 -26.74
N GLU A 85 -21.83 -15.69 -26.81
CA GLU A 85 -22.63 -15.94 -25.59
C GLU A 85 -22.43 -17.32 -24.94
N LYS A 86 -22.22 -18.39 -25.73
CA LYS A 86 -22.03 -19.74 -25.14
C LYS A 86 -20.60 -20.07 -24.70
N LYS A 87 -19.59 -19.34 -25.22
CA LYS A 87 -18.20 -19.45 -24.75
C LYS A 87 -17.90 -18.61 -23.52
N SER A 88 -18.74 -17.62 -23.18
CA SER A 88 -18.51 -16.74 -22.05
C SER A 88 -18.67 -17.45 -20.70
N GLU A 89 -19.62 -18.33 -20.52
CA GLU A 89 -19.86 -19.04 -19.25
C GLU A 89 -18.79 -20.10 -18.95
N ALA A 90 -18.43 -20.94 -19.94
CA ALA A 90 -17.38 -21.95 -19.75
C ALA A 90 -15.97 -21.36 -19.67
N MET A 91 -15.71 -20.18 -20.34
CA MET A 91 -14.45 -19.45 -20.19
C MET A 91 -14.39 -18.65 -18.89
N SER A 92 -15.54 -18.23 -18.31
CA SER A 92 -15.56 -17.50 -17.04
C SER A 92 -15.18 -18.40 -15.85
N GLU A 93 -15.66 -19.64 -15.79
CA GLU A 93 -15.32 -20.59 -14.71
C GLU A 93 -13.86 -21.06 -14.78
N LYS A 94 -13.31 -21.38 -15.98
CA LYS A 94 -11.89 -21.73 -16.14
C LYS A 94 -10.95 -20.53 -15.91
N LYS A 95 -11.32 -19.33 -16.34
CA LYS A 95 -10.53 -18.12 -16.07
C LYS A 95 -10.56 -17.74 -14.59
N SER A 96 -11.68 -17.96 -13.88
CA SER A 96 -11.78 -17.69 -12.45
C SER A 96 -10.82 -18.56 -11.64
N SER A 97 -10.77 -19.87 -11.90
CA SER A 97 -9.87 -20.79 -11.17
C SER A 97 -8.38 -20.46 -11.39
N LYS A 98 -8.00 -20.14 -12.63
CA LYS A 98 -6.60 -19.77 -12.95
C LYS A 98 -6.23 -18.40 -12.40
N ALA A 99 -7.13 -17.45 -12.46
CA ALA A 99 -6.95 -16.15 -11.84
C ALA A 99 -6.76 -16.27 -10.33
N ASP A 100 -7.55 -17.12 -9.65
CA ASP A 100 -7.42 -17.37 -8.23
C ASP A 100 -6.07 -18.01 -7.86
N GLU A 101 -5.56 -18.93 -8.68
CA GLU A 101 -4.23 -19.52 -8.49
C GLU A 101 -3.13 -18.48 -8.62
N ILE A 102 -3.16 -17.68 -9.68
CA ILE A 102 -2.20 -16.59 -9.92
C ILE A 102 -2.24 -15.59 -8.77
N GLN A 103 -3.44 -15.17 -8.36
CA GLN A 103 -3.62 -14.27 -7.24
C GLN A 103 -3.00 -14.83 -5.95
N LYS A 104 -3.26 -16.11 -5.65
CA LYS A 104 -2.69 -16.79 -4.48
C LYS A 104 -1.17 -16.85 -4.53
N GLU A 105 -0.59 -17.11 -5.69
CA GLU A 105 0.87 -17.15 -5.84
C GLU A 105 1.49 -15.78 -5.63
N ILE A 106 0.94 -14.72 -6.22
CA ILE A 106 1.42 -13.33 -6.02
C ILE A 106 1.29 -12.96 -4.53
N LEU A 107 0.14 -13.22 -3.92
CA LEU A 107 -0.09 -12.92 -2.50
C LEU A 107 0.87 -13.68 -1.59
N ARG A 108 1.22 -14.95 -1.90
CA ARG A 108 2.23 -15.69 -1.14
C ARG A 108 3.62 -15.06 -1.23
N GLN A 109 4.02 -14.60 -2.42
CA GLN A 109 5.30 -13.90 -2.58
C GLN A 109 5.33 -12.61 -1.77
N ILE A 110 4.25 -11.84 -1.81
CA ILE A 110 4.10 -10.62 -1.01
C ILE A 110 4.16 -10.97 0.48
N GLN A 111 3.39 -11.95 0.93
CA GLN A 111 3.36 -12.37 2.34
C GLN A 111 4.75 -12.82 2.84
N ASP A 112 5.50 -13.56 2.02
CA ASP A 112 6.87 -13.98 2.36
C ASP A 112 7.80 -12.77 2.59
N GLU A 113 7.67 -11.72 1.78
CA GLU A 113 8.45 -10.49 1.97
C GLU A 113 8.10 -9.82 3.32
N TYR A 114 6.81 -9.72 3.68
CA TYR A 114 6.39 -9.18 4.98
C TYR A 114 6.87 -10.03 6.17
N GLU A 115 6.80 -11.35 6.04
CA GLU A 115 7.19 -12.27 7.09
C GLU A 115 8.70 -12.34 7.31
N ASN A 116 9.52 -12.12 6.24
CA ASN A 116 10.94 -12.44 6.31
C ASN A 116 11.89 -11.28 5.98
N ASN A 117 11.53 -10.37 5.07
CA ASN A 117 12.52 -9.49 4.42
C ASN A 117 12.34 -8.01 4.72
N LEU A 118 11.10 -7.47 4.68
CA LEU A 118 10.86 -6.04 4.79
C LEU A 118 11.41 -5.46 6.10
N GLN A 119 11.98 -4.26 5.99
CA GLN A 119 12.60 -3.55 7.12
C GLN A 119 11.86 -2.23 7.40
N LEU A 120 12.04 -1.71 8.60
CA LEU A 120 11.55 -0.39 8.98
C LEU A 120 12.31 0.70 8.23
N LYS A 121 11.61 1.77 7.89
CA LYS A 121 12.25 3.02 7.48
C LYS A 121 13.03 3.64 8.64
N ASP A 122 14.04 4.42 8.30
CA ASP A 122 14.95 5.03 9.26
C ASP A 122 14.21 5.96 10.24
N GLY A 123 14.36 5.68 11.54
CA GLY A 123 13.69 6.39 12.63
C GLY A 123 12.29 5.88 12.99
N ALA A 124 11.73 4.87 12.30
CA ALA A 124 10.36 4.41 12.55
C ALA A 124 10.17 3.86 13.97
N GLU A 125 11.04 2.96 14.42
CA GLU A 125 10.93 2.41 15.79
C GLU A 125 11.19 3.49 16.86
N GLU A 126 12.19 4.35 16.64
CA GLU A 126 12.51 5.46 17.55
C GLU A 126 11.31 6.40 17.72
N LEU A 127 10.63 6.75 16.61
CA LEU A 127 9.44 7.59 16.63
C LEU A 127 8.31 6.94 17.43
N LEU A 128 7.97 5.68 17.12
CA LEU A 128 6.91 4.93 17.81
C LEU A 128 7.20 4.83 19.31
N LYS A 129 8.44 4.54 19.69
CA LYS A 129 8.89 4.50 21.07
C LYS A 129 8.73 5.87 21.76
N THR A 130 9.20 6.94 21.14
CA THR A 130 9.12 8.31 21.66
C THR A 130 7.66 8.74 21.89
N LEU A 131 6.76 8.44 20.96
CA LEU A 131 5.33 8.73 21.10
C LEU A 131 4.72 7.96 22.26
N ASN A 132 5.04 6.67 22.41
CA ASN A 132 4.56 5.85 23.51
C ASN A 132 5.06 6.34 24.89
N GLU A 133 6.33 6.69 25.00
CA GLU A 133 6.91 7.27 26.23
C GLU A 133 6.20 8.56 26.64
N ASN A 134 5.69 9.32 25.66
CA ASN A 134 4.91 10.53 25.87
C ASN A 134 3.39 10.27 25.96
N LYS A 135 2.96 9.01 26.02
CA LYS A 135 1.55 8.59 26.12
C LYS A 135 0.66 9.06 24.96
N ILE A 136 1.24 9.23 23.78
CA ILE A 136 0.51 9.50 22.55
C ILE A 136 0.07 8.16 21.94
N PRO A 137 -1.23 7.87 21.83
CA PRO A 137 -1.70 6.66 21.15
C PRO A 137 -1.26 6.65 19.69
N CYS A 138 -0.68 5.51 19.28
CA CYS A 138 -0.30 5.24 17.91
C CYS A 138 -1.28 4.24 17.31
N ILE A 139 -1.88 4.56 16.18
CA ILE A 139 -2.80 3.67 15.46
C ILE A 139 -2.20 3.35 14.10
N LEU A 140 -2.09 2.07 13.77
CA LEU A 140 -1.72 1.64 12.43
C LEU A 140 -2.98 1.54 11.56
N ALA A 141 -3.03 2.29 10.46
CA ALA A 141 -4.16 2.36 9.54
C ALA A 141 -3.66 2.09 8.10
N THR A 142 -3.81 0.88 7.62
CA THR A 142 -3.19 0.41 6.36
C THR A 142 -4.20 -0.15 5.36
N ALA A 143 -3.84 -0.11 4.07
CA ALA A 143 -4.57 -0.80 3.01
C ALA A 143 -4.18 -2.29 2.90
N THR A 144 -3.05 -2.67 3.48
CA THR A 144 -2.50 -4.03 3.42
C THR A 144 -3.30 -4.99 4.29
N ASP A 145 -3.43 -6.23 3.82
CA ASP A 145 -4.17 -7.28 4.52
C ASP A 145 -3.55 -7.59 5.89
N ARG A 146 -4.41 -7.85 6.88
CA ARG A 146 -4.03 -8.18 8.24
C ARG A 146 -3.11 -9.41 8.32
N SER A 147 -3.25 -10.36 7.39
CA SER A 147 -2.40 -11.55 7.31
C SER A 147 -0.92 -11.24 7.00
N CYS A 148 -0.65 -10.13 6.32
CA CYS A 148 0.70 -9.60 6.09
C CYS A 148 1.14 -8.69 7.25
N VAL A 149 0.24 -7.81 7.70
CA VAL A 149 0.54 -6.78 8.70
C VAL A 149 0.96 -7.39 10.04
N ILE A 150 0.16 -8.31 10.60
CA ILE A 150 0.39 -8.81 11.97
C ILE A 150 1.71 -9.59 12.10
N PRO A 151 2.05 -10.56 11.22
CA PRO A 151 3.36 -11.21 11.29
C PRO A 151 4.52 -10.23 11.17
N CYS A 152 4.42 -9.25 10.28
CA CYS A 152 5.45 -8.26 10.04
C CYS A 152 5.73 -7.38 11.28
N VAL A 153 4.69 -6.75 11.86
CA VAL A 153 4.88 -5.89 13.03
C VAL A 153 5.37 -6.66 14.26
N LYS A 154 5.00 -7.95 14.38
CA LYS A 154 5.54 -8.86 15.42
C LYS A 154 7.02 -9.16 15.21
N ARG A 155 7.40 -9.55 13.99
CA ARG A 155 8.80 -9.83 13.62
C ARG A 155 9.69 -8.61 13.86
N LEU A 156 9.21 -7.42 13.49
CA LEU A 156 9.93 -6.16 13.68
C LEU A 156 9.88 -5.63 15.13
N GLY A 157 9.11 -6.28 16.03
CA GLY A 157 9.03 -5.92 17.44
C GLY A 157 8.29 -4.61 17.72
N ILE A 158 7.53 -4.08 16.75
CA ILE A 158 6.83 -2.80 16.87
C ILE A 158 5.34 -2.91 17.22
N GLU A 159 4.76 -4.12 17.19
CA GLU A 159 3.34 -4.34 17.54
C GLU A 159 2.96 -3.69 18.88
N LYS A 160 3.84 -3.79 19.86
CA LYS A 160 3.68 -3.27 21.24
C LYS A 160 3.47 -1.76 21.33
N TYR A 161 3.83 -1.01 20.30
CA TYR A 161 3.68 0.44 20.29
C TYR A 161 2.32 0.91 19.78
N PHE A 162 1.53 0.03 19.16
CA PHE A 162 0.22 0.39 18.62
C PHE A 162 -0.89 0.11 19.63
N SER A 163 -1.71 1.14 19.88
CA SER A 163 -2.95 0.99 20.65
C SER A 163 -4.01 0.22 19.86
N ALA A 164 -4.00 0.33 18.54
CA ALA A 164 -4.83 -0.44 17.63
C ALA A 164 -4.17 -0.58 16.24
N ILE A 165 -4.54 -1.66 15.55
CA ILE A 165 -4.16 -1.93 14.15
C ILE A 165 -5.45 -2.17 13.38
N ILE A 166 -5.72 -1.36 12.36
CA ILE A 166 -6.89 -1.47 11.49
C ILE A 166 -6.47 -1.51 10.03
N THR A 167 -7.22 -2.27 9.25
CA THR A 167 -7.00 -2.35 7.80
C THR A 167 -8.21 -1.83 7.04
N CYS A 168 -8.00 -1.41 5.79
CA CYS A 168 -9.11 -1.06 4.91
C CYS A 168 -10.08 -2.22 4.71
N LEU A 169 -9.58 -3.46 4.71
CA LEU A 169 -10.41 -4.65 4.57
C LEU A 169 -11.32 -4.87 5.79
N ASP A 170 -10.82 -4.65 7.02
CA ASP A 170 -11.62 -4.75 8.25
C ASP A 170 -12.86 -3.84 8.22
N LEU A 171 -12.77 -2.71 7.52
CA LEU A 171 -13.82 -1.69 7.43
C LEU A 171 -14.57 -1.69 6.08
N ASN A 172 -14.23 -2.60 5.19
CA ASN A 172 -14.74 -2.63 3.81
C ASN A 172 -14.66 -1.25 3.13
N THR A 173 -13.48 -0.62 3.19
CA THR A 173 -13.22 0.73 2.69
C THR A 173 -11.90 0.81 1.94
N SER A 174 -11.51 2.02 1.54
CA SER A 174 -10.19 2.33 0.99
C SER A 174 -9.72 3.67 1.53
N LYS A 175 -8.43 3.98 1.41
CA LYS A 175 -7.85 5.28 1.82
C LYS A 175 -8.28 6.47 0.93
N SER A 176 -9.05 6.21 -0.14
CA SER A 176 -9.75 7.26 -0.89
C SER A 176 -11.01 7.77 -0.19
N LYS A 177 -11.38 7.17 0.95
CA LYS A 177 -12.49 7.55 1.82
C LYS A 177 -11.97 7.83 3.23
N PRO A 178 -12.53 8.81 3.97
CA PRO A 178 -12.00 9.21 5.27
C PRO A 178 -12.21 8.17 6.38
N LEU A 179 -13.12 7.21 6.20
CA LEU A 179 -13.58 6.28 7.21
C LEU A 179 -12.46 5.58 8.01
N ILE A 180 -11.36 5.16 7.35
CA ILE A 180 -10.28 4.49 8.05
C ILE A 180 -9.54 5.45 9.01
N PHE A 181 -9.35 6.70 8.59
CA PHE A 181 -8.70 7.72 9.42
C PHE A 181 -9.61 8.16 10.58
N GLU A 182 -10.91 8.34 10.31
CA GLU A 182 -11.92 8.68 11.33
C GLU A 182 -11.98 7.57 12.40
N LYS A 183 -12.00 6.30 11.96
CA LYS A 183 -11.98 5.16 12.89
C LYS A 183 -10.68 5.05 13.66
N ALA A 184 -9.55 5.39 13.05
CA ALA A 184 -8.27 5.44 13.73
C ALA A 184 -8.25 6.52 14.82
N ALA A 185 -8.76 7.73 14.55
CA ALA A 185 -8.87 8.80 15.55
C ALA A 185 -9.77 8.37 16.71
N GLU A 186 -10.95 7.76 16.43
CA GLU A 186 -11.85 7.23 17.46
C GLU A 186 -11.13 6.21 18.38
N LEU A 187 -10.38 5.26 17.79
CA LEU A 187 -9.62 4.26 18.55
C LEU A 187 -8.49 4.87 19.37
N GLY A 188 -7.95 6.01 18.93
CA GLY A 188 -6.98 6.81 19.67
C GLY A 188 -7.60 7.76 20.70
N ASN A 189 -8.92 7.73 20.90
CA ASN A 189 -9.68 8.67 21.72
C ASN A 189 -9.40 10.14 21.37
N SER A 190 -9.31 10.43 20.07
CA SER A 190 -8.99 11.75 19.51
C SER A 190 -10.01 12.16 18.46
N THR A 191 -9.85 13.37 17.92
CA THR A 191 -10.65 13.91 16.82
C THR A 191 -9.76 14.13 15.60
N PRO A 192 -10.32 14.28 14.37
CA PRO A 192 -9.53 14.60 13.19
C PRO A 192 -8.56 15.77 13.40
N GLU A 193 -9.03 16.87 13.97
CA GLU A 193 -8.26 18.11 14.18
C GLU A 193 -7.11 17.95 15.18
N ASN A 194 -7.18 16.92 16.05
CA ASN A 194 -6.17 16.62 17.06
C ASN A 194 -5.32 15.41 16.70
N SER A 195 -5.60 14.76 15.59
CA SER A 195 -4.83 13.60 15.10
C SER A 195 -3.85 14.02 14.00
N LEU A 196 -2.65 13.43 14.02
CA LEU A 196 -1.61 13.60 13.00
C LEU A 196 -1.47 12.30 12.20
N VAL A 197 -1.74 12.36 10.90
CA VAL A 197 -1.62 11.25 9.96
C VAL A 197 -0.25 11.30 9.29
N PHE A 198 0.51 10.22 9.37
CA PHE A 198 1.77 9.99 8.65
C PHE A 198 1.48 9.12 7.43
N GLU A 199 1.83 9.59 6.25
CA GLU A 199 1.47 9.00 4.96
C GLU A 199 2.46 9.38 3.87
N ASP A 200 2.70 8.49 2.90
CA ASP A 200 3.50 8.73 1.70
C ASP A 200 2.64 8.89 0.44
N ALA A 201 1.46 8.27 0.40
CA ALA A 201 0.61 8.23 -0.78
C ALA A 201 -0.27 9.49 -0.93
N LEU A 202 -0.16 10.16 -2.08
CA LEU A 202 -0.88 11.41 -2.38
C LEU A 202 -2.40 11.31 -2.17
N HIS A 203 -3.03 10.21 -2.63
CA HIS A 203 -4.48 10.06 -2.54
C HIS A 203 -4.95 9.92 -1.08
N ALA A 204 -4.22 9.18 -0.27
CA ALA A 204 -4.52 8.93 1.14
C ALA A 204 -4.29 10.20 1.97
N LEU A 205 -3.16 10.86 1.77
CA LEU A 205 -2.83 12.12 2.43
C LEU A 205 -3.85 13.21 2.10
N ARG A 206 -4.28 13.33 0.83
CA ARG A 206 -5.34 14.26 0.41
C ARG A 206 -6.66 13.94 1.09
N THR A 207 -7.02 12.67 1.22
CA THR A 207 -8.24 12.23 1.90
C THR A 207 -8.22 12.64 3.38
N ALA A 208 -7.12 12.37 4.08
CA ALA A 208 -6.96 12.75 5.48
C ALA A 208 -7.02 14.28 5.66
N HIS A 209 -6.28 15.03 4.84
CA HIS A 209 -6.27 16.49 4.89
C HIS A 209 -7.68 17.08 4.67
N ASN A 210 -8.41 16.61 3.65
CA ASN A 210 -9.77 17.06 3.35
C ASN A 210 -10.78 16.70 4.45
N ALA A 211 -10.51 15.68 5.24
CA ALA A 211 -11.31 15.26 6.40
C ALA A 211 -10.93 16.01 7.70
N GLY A 212 -10.03 16.99 7.62
CA GLY A 212 -9.65 17.85 8.76
C GLY A 212 -8.54 17.30 9.63
N PHE A 213 -7.87 16.22 9.23
CA PHE A 213 -6.69 15.73 9.92
C PHE A 213 -5.47 16.62 9.67
N LYS A 214 -4.59 16.70 10.66
CA LYS A 214 -3.22 17.15 10.44
C LYS A 214 -2.45 16.07 9.69
N THR A 215 -1.60 16.48 8.76
CA THR A 215 -0.90 15.56 7.87
C THR A 215 0.59 15.79 7.88
N CYS A 216 1.35 14.70 7.98
CA CYS A 216 2.80 14.67 7.82
C CYS A 216 3.16 13.74 6.66
N ALA A 217 3.59 14.32 5.57
CA ALA A 217 4.08 13.57 4.42
C ALA A 217 5.45 12.95 4.73
N VAL A 218 5.55 11.65 4.52
CA VAL A 218 6.80 10.90 4.63
C VAL A 218 7.30 10.58 3.22
N TYR A 219 8.50 11.07 2.90
CA TYR A 219 9.10 10.82 1.59
C TYR A 219 9.39 9.34 1.34
N ASP A 220 9.03 8.87 0.15
CA ASP A 220 9.50 7.58 -0.37
C ASP A 220 10.25 7.78 -1.68
N LYS A 221 11.44 7.15 -1.78
CA LYS A 221 12.34 7.27 -2.95
C LYS A 221 11.71 6.75 -4.24
N SER A 222 10.75 5.84 -4.14
CA SER A 222 10.06 5.25 -5.28
C SER A 222 9.19 6.24 -6.05
N ASP A 223 8.81 7.35 -5.44
CA ASP A 223 8.02 8.40 -6.07
C ASP A 223 8.84 9.28 -7.03
N GLU A 224 10.16 9.41 -6.82
CA GLU A 224 11.02 10.23 -7.69
C GLU A 224 11.44 9.54 -8.98
N GLU A 225 11.58 8.22 -8.96
CA GLU A 225 12.20 7.48 -10.06
C GLU A 225 11.30 7.24 -11.28
N LYS A 226 10.00 7.54 -11.20
CA LYS A 226 9.01 6.99 -12.13
C LYS A 226 8.13 7.98 -12.87
N THR A 227 8.27 9.26 -12.65
CA THR A 227 7.45 10.26 -13.34
C THR A 227 8.29 11.18 -14.21
N GLU A 228 8.00 11.19 -15.51
CA GLU A 228 8.50 12.27 -16.37
C GLU A 228 7.84 13.60 -15.96
N PRO A 229 8.62 14.72 -15.97
CA PRO A 229 8.13 16.03 -15.56
C PRO A 229 6.80 16.41 -16.24
N PRO A 230 5.88 17.21 -15.60
CA PRO A 230 6.31 18.30 -14.75
C PRO A 230 6.09 18.13 -13.25
N GLU A 231 5.33 17.15 -12.73
CA GLU A 231 5.09 17.05 -11.29
C GLU A 231 4.95 15.59 -10.83
N THR A 232 5.88 15.15 -9.99
CA THR A 232 5.79 13.87 -9.26
C THR A 232 4.67 13.94 -8.21
N ASP A 233 4.20 12.80 -7.71
CA ASP A 233 3.23 12.79 -6.61
C ASP A 233 3.80 13.44 -5.36
N TRP A 234 5.12 13.33 -5.11
CA TRP A 234 5.79 14.06 -4.05
C TRP A 234 5.64 15.59 -4.17
N HIS A 235 5.82 16.17 -5.37
CA HIS A 235 5.61 17.60 -5.56
C HIS A 235 4.17 18.06 -5.28
N ARG A 236 3.18 17.19 -5.55
CA ARG A 236 1.78 17.46 -5.24
C ARG A 236 1.50 17.32 -3.75
N ILE A 237 2.10 16.32 -3.10
CA ILE A 237 2.05 16.11 -1.64
C ILE A 237 2.60 17.34 -0.91
N LEU A 238 3.72 17.90 -1.36
CA LEU A 238 4.34 19.09 -0.75
C LEU A 238 3.43 20.33 -0.73
N LYS A 239 2.39 20.37 -1.57
CA LYS A 239 1.43 21.49 -1.64
C LYS A 239 0.26 21.36 -0.66
N ILE A 240 -0.02 20.16 -0.18
CA ILE A 240 -1.20 19.88 0.65
C ILE A 240 -0.86 19.40 2.07
N ALA A 241 0.32 18.82 2.29
CA ALA A 241 0.72 18.35 3.60
C ALA A 241 1.05 19.50 4.56
N ASP A 242 0.58 19.40 5.80
CA ASP A 242 0.87 20.39 6.86
C ASP A 242 2.34 20.30 7.32
N ALA A 243 2.88 19.10 7.36
CA ALA A 243 4.29 18.82 7.60
C ALA A 243 4.85 17.85 6.56
N LYS A 244 6.17 17.87 6.37
CA LYS A 244 6.86 17.03 5.40
C LYS A 244 8.25 16.68 5.89
N VAL A 245 8.61 15.41 5.78
CA VAL A 245 9.91 14.90 6.25
C VAL A 245 10.50 13.94 5.22
N LYS A 246 11.83 13.92 5.14
CA LYS A 246 12.56 12.95 4.30
C LYS A 246 12.82 11.64 5.03
N SER A 247 12.80 11.65 6.36
CA SER A 247 12.91 10.46 7.19
C SER A 247 12.14 10.64 8.50
N LEU A 248 11.76 9.55 9.14
CA LEU A 248 11.10 9.59 10.46
C LEU A 248 12.06 10.05 11.58
N LYS A 249 13.37 9.99 11.36
CA LYS A 249 14.35 10.66 12.26
C LYS A 249 14.16 12.16 12.35
N GLU A 250 13.78 12.82 11.24
CA GLU A 250 13.48 14.26 11.27
C GLU A 250 12.27 14.55 12.17
N VAL A 251 11.30 13.63 12.20
CA VAL A 251 10.16 13.74 13.12
C VAL A 251 10.66 13.70 14.57
N CYS A 252 11.45 12.67 14.93
CA CYS A 252 12.01 12.53 16.27
C CYS A 252 12.79 13.78 16.72
N ALA A 253 13.60 14.35 15.84
CA ALA A 253 14.40 15.54 16.11
C ALA A 253 13.57 16.82 16.35
N ASN A 254 12.32 16.86 15.85
CA ASN A 254 11.43 18.02 15.90
C ASN A 254 10.21 17.86 16.81
N LEU A 255 10.06 16.70 17.51
CA LEU A 255 9.04 16.51 18.52
C LEU A 255 9.33 17.30 19.80
N LYS A 256 8.29 17.95 20.36
CA LYS A 256 8.33 18.73 21.60
C LYS A 256 7.14 18.39 22.50
#